data_9dd8c52ba16f89e695d1b7864940ece9
#
_entry.id   9dd8c52ba16f89e695d1b7864940ece9
#
_cell.length_a   1.000
_cell.length_b   1.000
_cell.length_c   1.000
_cell.angle_alpha   90.00
_cell.angle_beta   90.00
_cell.angle_gamma   90.00
#
_symmetry.space_group_name_H-M   'P 1'
#
loop_
_entity.id
_entity.type
_entity.pdbx_description
1 polymer ?
#
loop_
_entity_poly.entity_id
_entity_poly.type
_entity_poly.pdbx_seq_one_letter_code
_entity_poly.pdbx_strand_id
1 'polypeptide(L)'
;MTKWKKRLILSGIAAMLCAAILAGCGTSDSQTAGKDTGGSAQSASADAGSAEQAAEQQKKVEEQKKKEEQEQAAKIPKGDKYIALTFDDGPTGNEGGRTERLLDGLKQRNAHATFFLCGYRVKDFNSMMKRYLAEGHEVGNHTMDHRLAHEVSDGDYEQVSSNNDLIQSYTGQKPTLFRPCGGEYNDSVQASMKQLGMPLILWDVDTLDWKYRDAASVKQHILDGAQDGAIVLEHDLYETTVEGVLAAIDELQQQGYAFVTVSELAKIKGVTLEPGQVYTGFTDEDLGLTAETDAAASSESTDSTANTQASDSTSN
;
A
#
# COMPACT_ATOMS: atom_id res chain seq x y z
N MET A 1 -16.89 19.24 -28.75
CA MET A 1 -16.93 20.10 -27.55
C MET A 1 -18.02 19.63 -26.62
N THR A 2 -17.74 18.76 -25.71
CA THR A 2 -18.70 18.28 -24.69
C THR A 2 -18.03 18.29 -23.31
N LYS A 3 -18.60 19.08 -22.43
CA LYS A 3 -18.07 19.39 -21.09
C LYS A 3 -18.25 18.17 -20.16
N TRP A 4 -17.17 17.59 -19.68
CA TRP A 4 -17.19 16.61 -18.60
C TRP A 4 -17.36 17.33 -17.26
N LYS A 5 -18.44 16.99 -16.59
CA LYS A 5 -18.73 17.42 -15.22
C LYS A 5 -17.89 16.58 -14.25
N LYS A 6 -16.94 17.20 -13.59
CA LYS A 6 -16.25 16.63 -12.43
C LYS A 6 -17.26 16.40 -11.30
N ARG A 7 -17.53 15.15 -10.95
CA ARG A 7 -18.21 14.80 -9.72
C ARG A 7 -17.16 14.72 -8.60
N LEU A 8 -17.13 15.75 -7.75
CA LEU A 8 -16.48 15.66 -6.45
C LEU A 8 -17.31 14.73 -5.56
N ILE A 9 -16.76 13.58 -5.20
CA ILE A 9 -17.27 12.76 -4.09
C ILE A 9 -16.56 13.25 -2.83
N LEU A 10 -17.27 14.05 -2.03
CA LEU A 10 -16.86 14.37 -0.67
C LEU A 10 -17.15 13.13 0.20
N SER A 11 -16.14 12.35 0.52
CA SER A 11 -16.22 11.34 1.58
C SER A 11 -15.86 12.01 2.90
N GLY A 12 -16.86 12.14 3.77
CA GLY A 12 -16.69 12.70 5.10
C GLY A 12 -15.89 11.75 6.00
N ILE A 13 -14.75 12.19 6.46
CA ILE A 13 -14.00 11.53 7.54
C ILE A 13 -14.57 12.05 8.86
N ALA A 14 -15.31 11.18 9.56
CA ALA A 14 -15.75 11.43 10.93
C ALA A 14 -14.54 11.28 11.88
N ALA A 15 -13.99 12.41 12.34
CA ALA A 15 -12.98 12.41 13.38
C ALA A 15 -13.63 12.07 14.72
N MET A 16 -13.31 10.91 15.28
CA MET A 16 -13.67 10.53 16.64
C MET A 16 -12.71 11.23 17.62
N LEU A 17 -13.17 12.31 18.24
CA LEU A 17 -12.47 12.95 19.36
C LEU A 17 -12.75 12.13 20.62
N CYS A 18 -11.75 11.44 21.16
CA CYS A 18 -11.76 10.96 22.55
C CYS A 18 -11.45 12.13 23.49
N ALA A 19 -12.48 12.70 24.12
CA ALA A 19 -12.33 13.60 25.24
C ALA A 19 -12.00 12.80 26.51
N ALA A 20 -10.78 12.90 27.02
CA ALA A 20 -10.41 12.37 28.32
C ALA A 20 -10.97 13.32 29.41
N ILE A 21 -12.01 12.89 30.11
CA ILE A 21 -12.53 13.53 31.31
C ILE A 21 -11.71 13.03 32.50
N LEU A 22 -10.91 13.90 33.08
CA LEU A 22 -10.29 13.69 34.38
C LEU A 22 -11.33 13.86 35.47
N ALA A 23 -11.81 12.76 36.04
CA ALA A 23 -12.61 12.74 37.23
C ALA A 23 -11.69 12.85 38.46
N GLY A 24 -11.67 13.97 39.12
CA GLY A 24 -11.07 14.15 40.44
C GLY A 24 -12.00 13.61 41.52
N CYS A 25 -11.50 12.68 42.31
CA CYS A 25 -12.10 12.16 43.52
C CYS A 25 -11.92 13.17 44.65
N GLY A 26 -13.01 13.58 45.29
CA GLY A 26 -13.02 14.33 46.54
C GLY A 26 -14.18 13.89 47.41
N THR A 27 -13.86 13.38 48.56
CA THR A 27 -14.73 12.79 49.60
C THR A 27 -15.49 13.82 50.41
N SER A 28 -16.75 13.51 50.71
CA SER A 28 -17.65 13.73 51.85
C SER A 28 -17.40 14.90 52.83
N ASP A 29 -18.38 15.75 53.16
CA ASP A 29 -19.33 15.64 54.29
C ASP A 29 -20.26 16.85 54.42
N SER A 30 -21.50 16.52 54.72
CA SER A 30 -22.61 17.12 55.47
C SER A 30 -22.78 18.63 55.69
N GLN A 31 -24.06 19.03 55.39
CA GLN A 31 -24.98 19.93 56.10
C GLN A 31 -24.65 21.42 56.21
N THR A 32 -25.48 22.28 55.71
CA THR A 32 -26.66 22.95 56.32
C THR A 32 -27.18 24.07 55.38
N ALA A 33 -28.47 24.35 55.57
CA ALA A 33 -29.29 25.31 54.84
C ALA A 33 -28.81 26.78 54.96
N GLY A 34 -29.01 27.53 53.85
CA GLY A 34 -28.91 29.00 53.86
C GLY A 34 -29.38 29.54 52.50
N LYS A 35 -30.57 30.13 52.53
CA LYS A 35 -31.21 30.92 51.49
C LYS A 35 -30.42 32.22 51.31
N ASP A 36 -30.03 32.61 50.11
CA ASP A 36 -30.37 33.95 49.63
C ASP A 36 -30.03 34.20 48.15
N THR A 37 -30.81 35.05 47.60
CA THR A 37 -30.94 35.59 46.27
C THR A 37 -29.74 36.41 45.81
N GLY A 38 -29.39 36.35 44.52
CA GLY A 38 -28.56 37.38 43.88
C GLY A 38 -27.98 36.91 42.56
N GLY A 39 -28.57 37.38 41.47
CA GLY A 39 -28.12 37.11 40.15
C GLY A 39 -26.76 37.70 39.80
N SER A 40 -26.05 37.05 38.92
CA SER A 40 -25.13 37.75 38.00
C SER A 40 -24.86 36.88 36.77
N ALA A 41 -25.23 37.41 35.65
CA ALA A 41 -24.88 36.95 34.34
C ALA A 41 -23.37 37.15 34.11
N GLN A 42 -22.59 36.06 34.14
CA GLN A 42 -21.18 36.09 33.70
C GLN A 42 -20.68 34.64 33.44
N SER A 43 -21.08 34.05 32.34
CA SER A 43 -20.43 32.80 31.87
C SER A 43 -20.55 32.54 30.35
N ALA A 44 -20.76 33.59 29.55
CA ALA A 44 -20.89 33.41 28.09
C ALA A 44 -19.63 33.81 27.28
N SER A 45 -18.57 34.33 27.92
CA SER A 45 -17.40 34.82 27.19
C SER A 45 -16.15 33.90 27.23
N ALA A 46 -16.15 32.85 28.06
CA ALA A 46 -15.01 31.92 28.15
C ALA A 46 -15.06 30.77 27.12
N ASP A 47 -16.21 30.48 26.58
CA ASP A 47 -16.41 29.34 25.67
C ASP A 47 -16.08 29.67 24.18
N ALA A 48 -16.26 30.93 23.78
CA ALA A 48 -15.95 31.37 22.41
C ALA A 48 -14.44 31.41 22.12
N GLY A 49 -13.61 31.79 23.09
CA GLY A 49 -12.15 31.84 22.93
C GLY A 49 -11.48 30.47 22.81
N SER A 50 -12.04 29.45 23.46
CA SER A 50 -11.50 28.10 23.40
C SER A 50 -11.82 27.42 22.05
N ALA A 51 -12.98 27.70 21.47
CA ALA A 51 -13.38 27.16 20.15
C ALA A 51 -12.56 27.79 19.01
N GLU A 52 -12.26 29.10 19.10
CA GLU A 52 -11.44 29.78 18.09
C GLU A 52 -9.98 29.34 18.13
N GLN A 53 -9.40 29.12 19.31
CA GLN A 53 -8.06 28.58 19.48
C GLN A 53 -7.97 27.13 18.98
N ALA A 54 -8.99 26.29 19.23
CA ALA A 54 -9.05 24.91 18.71
C ALA A 54 -9.14 24.88 17.17
N ALA A 55 -9.93 25.75 16.57
CA ALA A 55 -10.05 25.88 15.12
C ALA A 55 -8.75 26.36 14.45
N GLU A 56 -8.04 27.30 15.07
CA GLU A 56 -6.74 27.76 14.59
C GLU A 56 -5.67 26.68 14.71
N GLN A 57 -5.71 25.89 15.78
CA GLN A 57 -4.79 24.76 15.97
C GLN A 57 -5.04 23.64 14.96
N GLN A 58 -6.30 23.31 14.67
CA GLN A 58 -6.68 22.37 13.63
C GLN A 58 -6.19 22.83 12.25
N LYS A 59 -6.34 24.11 11.92
CA LYS A 59 -5.88 24.67 10.65
C LYS A 59 -4.35 24.58 10.49
N LYS A 60 -3.59 24.85 11.56
CA LYS A 60 -2.12 24.70 11.57
C LYS A 60 -1.68 23.24 11.39
N VAL A 61 -2.38 22.29 12.03
CA VAL A 61 -2.12 20.86 11.88
C VAL A 61 -2.41 20.40 10.44
N GLU A 62 -3.51 20.86 9.84
CA GLU A 62 -3.86 20.52 8.46
C GLU A 62 -2.88 21.14 7.45
N GLU A 63 -2.42 22.37 7.67
CA GLU A 63 -1.42 23.02 6.84
C GLU A 63 -0.05 22.33 6.96
N GLN A 64 0.34 21.95 8.16
CA GLN A 64 1.57 21.16 8.40
C GLN A 64 1.50 19.80 7.70
N LYS A 65 0.39 19.08 7.83
CA LYS A 65 0.16 17.80 7.16
C LYS A 65 0.23 17.93 5.65
N LYS A 66 -0.39 18.96 5.07
CA LYS A 66 -0.31 19.24 3.63
C LYS A 66 1.12 19.51 3.16
N LYS A 67 1.90 20.23 3.96
CA LYS A 67 3.31 20.51 3.64
C LYS A 67 4.14 19.24 3.67
N GLU A 68 3.95 18.40 4.69
CA GLU A 68 4.62 17.09 4.80
C GLU A 68 4.25 16.15 3.64
N GLU A 69 2.96 16.11 3.26
CA GLU A 69 2.50 15.35 2.09
C GLU A 69 3.12 15.84 0.77
N GLN A 70 3.29 17.16 0.61
CA GLN A 70 3.95 17.74 -0.56
C GLN A 70 5.46 17.46 -0.58
N GLU A 71 6.12 17.53 0.56
CA GLU A 71 7.55 17.19 0.68
C GLU A 71 7.81 15.70 0.41
N GLN A 72 6.92 14.82 0.89
CA GLN A 72 6.98 13.39 0.57
C GLN A 72 6.72 13.12 -0.92
N ALA A 73 5.69 13.74 -1.49
CA ALA A 73 5.38 13.59 -2.91
C ALA A 73 6.52 14.08 -3.84
N ALA A 74 7.29 15.06 -3.39
CA ALA A 74 8.45 15.57 -4.15
C ALA A 74 9.64 14.60 -4.18
N LYS A 75 9.69 13.64 -3.24
CA LYS A 75 10.74 12.62 -3.15
C LYS A 75 10.45 11.39 -3.97
N ILE A 76 9.19 11.18 -4.40
CA ILE A 76 8.80 10.03 -5.22
C ILE A 76 9.56 10.09 -6.55
N PRO A 77 10.23 8.99 -6.97
CA PRO A 77 10.86 8.89 -8.28
C PRO A 77 9.86 9.22 -9.40
N LYS A 78 10.31 9.89 -10.46
CA LYS A 78 9.43 10.34 -11.54
C LYS A 78 9.71 9.57 -12.82
N GLY A 79 8.65 9.15 -13.49
CA GLY A 79 8.64 8.47 -14.77
C GLY A 79 7.33 8.67 -15.50
N ASP A 80 7.24 8.14 -16.71
CA ASP A 80 6.01 8.10 -17.50
C ASP A 80 5.12 6.92 -17.09
N LYS A 81 5.75 5.86 -16.53
CA LYS A 81 5.15 4.62 -16.04
C LYS A 81 5.75 4.28 -14.68
N TYR A 82 5.00 3.59 -13.86
CA TYR A 82 5.38 3.25 -12.49
C TYR A 82 5.22 1.77 -12.22
N ILE A 83 6.19 1.18 -11.52
CA ILE A 83 6.21 -0.23 -11.12
C ILE A 83 6.71 -0.36 -9.68
N ALA A 84 6.16 -1.27 -8.89
CA ALA A 84 6.61 -1.57 -7.55
C ALA A 84 7.41 -2.87 -7.52
N LEU A 85 8.71 -2.78 -7.25
CA LEU A 85 9.55 -3.92 -6.91
C LEU A 85 9.34 -4.26 -5.43
N THR A 86 9.10 -5.53 -5.13
CA THR A 86 8.81 -5.97 -3.77
C THR A 86 9.64 -7.20 -3.41
N PHE A 87 10.24 -7.16 -2.21
CA PHE A 87 11.17 -8.19 -1.75
C PHE A 87 10.65 -8.86 -0.49
N ASP A 88 10.49 -10.18 -0.54
CA ASP A 88 10.01 -11.01 0.56
C ASP A 88 11.16 -11.65 1.34
N ASP A 89 10.87 -12.10 2.56
CA ASP A 89 11.73 -12.89 3.44
C ASP A 89 12.94 -12.16 4.04
N GLY A 90 13.23 -10.94 3.62
CA GLY A 90 14.38 -10.19 4.14
C GLY A 90 14.24 -9.80 5.64
N PRO A 91 15.26 -9.11 6.17
CA PRO A 91 16.56 -8.82 5.56
C PRO A 91 17.51 -10.01 5.50
N THR A 92 18.58 -9.92 4.71
CA THR A 92 19.60 -10.98 4.65
C THR A 92 21.01 -10.43 4.68
N GLY A 93 21.85 -11.05 5.50
CA GLY A 93 23.24 -10.64 5.73
C GLY A 93 23.36 -9.37 6.57
N ASN A 94 24.52 -9.24 7.17
CA ASN A 94 24.95 -7.99 7.83
C ASN A 94 25.70 -7.11 6.82
N GLU A 95 26.59 -6.25 7.32
CA GLU A 95 27.41 -5.36 6.51
C GLU A 95 28.10 -6.12 5.35
N GLY A 96 27.98 -5.60 4.13
CA GLY A 96 28.41 -6.25 2.89
C GLY A 96 27.45 -7.36 2.38
N GLY A 97 26.31 -7.57 3.03
CA GLY A 97 25.32 -8.56 2.64
C GLY A 97 24.51 -8.19 1.40
N ARG A 98 23.65 -9.12 0.96
CA ARG A 98 22.84 -8.96 -0.26
C ARG A 98 21.84 -7.81 -0.13
N THR A 99 21.13 -7.70 0.99
CA THR A 99 20.20 -6.59 1.25
C THR A 99 20.93 -5.23 1.17
N GLU A 100 22.14 -5.12 1.74
CA GLU A 100 22.89 -3.87 1.68
C GLU A 100 23.26 -3.50 0.22
N ARG A 101 23.74 -4.45 -0.56
CA ARG A 101 24.08 -4.22 -1.97
C ARG A 101 22.86 -3.87 -2.82
N LEU A 102 21.72 -4.48 -2.53
CA LEU A 102 20.47 -4.11 -3.17
C LEU A 102 20.08 -2.67 -2.84
N LEU A 103 20.11 -2.28 -1.56
CA LEU A 103 19.81 -0.90 -1.14
C LEU A 103 20.76 0.12 -1.79
N ASP A 104 22.08 -0.18 -1.84
CA ASP A 104 23.05 0.67 -2.53
C ASP A 104 22.75 0.81 -4.03
N GLY A 105 22.37 -0.31 -4.67
CA GLY A 105 22.01 -0.35 -6.08
C GLY A 105 20.73 0.42 -6.40
N LEU A 106 19.69 0.29 -5.57
CA LEU A 106 18.43 1.04 -5.67
C LEU A 106 18.66 2.53 -5.49
N LYS A 107 19.46 2.92 -4.47
CA LYS A 107 19.79 4.32 -4.21
C LYS A 107 20.52 4.97 -5.39
N GLN A 108 21.50 4.28 -5.99
CA GLN A 108 22.23 4.77 -7.16
C GLN A 108 21.32 5.05 -8.37
N ARG A 109 20.19 4.33 -8.45
CA ARG A 109 19.21 4.41 -9.54
C ARG A 109 18.00 5.29 -9.20
N ASN A 110 18.01 5.93 -8.03
CA ASN A 110 16.85 6.68 -7.52
C ASN A 110 15.58 5.83 -7.61
N ALA A 111 15.64 4.58 -7.16
CA ALA A 111 14.56 3.62 -7.16
C ALA A 111 14.10 3.34 -5.72
N HIS A 112 12.79 3.38 -5.47
CA HIS A 112 12.18 2.94 -4.24
C HIS A 112 11.66 1.51 -4.40
N ALA A 113 11.52 0.80 -3.29
CA ALA A 113 10.98 -0.57 -3.25
C ALA A 113 10.24 -0.82 -1.93
N THR A 114 9.42 -1.88 -1.88
CA THR A 114 8.77 -2.34 -0.65
C THR A 114 9.38 -3.67 -0.21
N PHE A 115 9.73 -3.77 1.07
CA PHE A 115 10.35 -4.95 1.66
C PHE A 115 9.40 -5.58 2.69
N PHE A 116 8.90 -6.78 2.43
CA PHE A 116 8.06 -7.56 3.33
C PHE A 116 8.95 -8.44 4.21
N LEU A 117 9.16 -8.01 5.45
CA LEU A 117 10.17 -8.57 6.33
C LEU A 117 9.62 -9.63 7.27
N CYS A 118 10.37 -10.74 7.41
CA CYS A 118 10.14 -11.77 8.40
C CYS A 118 10.78 -11.42 9.74
N GLY A 119 10.04 -11.57 10.85
CA GLY A 119 10.50 -11.18 12.18
C GLY A 119 11.75 -11.91 12.64
N TYR A 120 11.88 -13.21 12.38
CA TYR A 120 13.08 -13.95 12.72
C TYR A 120 14.35 -13.41 12.02
N ARG A 121 14.20 -12.93 10.77
CA ARG A 121 15.31 -12.29 10.02
C ARG A 121 15.65 -10.92 10.59
N VAL A 122 14.63 -10.12 10.94
CA VAL A 122 14.83 -8.82 11.59
C VAL A 122 15.64 -8.95 12.87
N LYS A 123 15.42 -10.00 13.68
CA LYS A 123 16.22 -10.26 14.89
C LYS A 123 17.69 -10.53 14.57
N ASP A 124 17.96 -11.28 13.52
CA ASP A 124 19.31 -11.72 13.16
C ASP A 124 20.10 -10.68 12.35
N PHE A 125 19.43 -9.88 11.50
CA PHE A 125 20.05 -9.00 10.51
C PHE A 125 19.47 -7.58 10.57
N ASN A 126 19.54 -6.92 11.73
CA ASN A 126 18.88 -5.64 11.96
C ASN A 126 19.70 -4.39 11.59
N SER A 127 20.93 -4.53 11.12
CA SER A 127 21.82 -3.40 10.81
C SER A 127 21.27 -2.50 9.70
N MET A 128 20.49 -3.05 8.75
CA MET A 128 19.92 -2.31 7.62
C MET A 128 18.57 -1.66 7.91
N MET A 129 17.92 -1.97 9.04
CA MET A 129 16.54 -1.57 9.31
C MET A 129 16.28 -0.06 9.20
N LYS A 130 17.23 0.78 9.62
CA LYS A 130 17.11 2.23 9.53
C LYS A 130 17.29 2.76 8.11
N ARG A 131 18.00 2.03 7.25
CA ARG A 131 18.26 2.44 5.88
C ARG A 131 17.00 2.38 5.02
N TYR A 132 16.15 1.38 5.21
CA TYR A 132 14.93 1.24 4.41
C TYR A 132 14.15 2.57 4.33
N LEU A 133 13.73 3.10 5.47
CA LEU A 133 12.94 4.33 5.50
C LEU A 133 13.76 5.58 5.14
N ALA A 134 15.03 5.63 5.56
CA ALA A 134 15.90 6.78 5.30
C ALA A 134 16.23 6.94 3.79
N GLU A 135 16.17 5.86 3.02
CA GLU A 135 16.45 5.83 1.59
C GLU A 135 15.18 5.81 0.73
N GLY A 136 13.99 6.00 1.34
CA GLY A 136 12.72 6.13 0.64
C GLY A 136 11.98 4.82 0.38
N HIS A 137 12.48 3.71 0.92
CA HIS A 137 11.82 2.40 0.81
C HIS A 137 10.69 2.25 1.82
N GLU A 138 9.76 1.34 1.54
CA GLU A 138 8.68 0.96 2.42
C GLU A 138 8.97 -0.40 3.07
N VAL A 139 8.57 -0.55 4.33
CA VAL A 139 8.66 -1.82 5.05
C VAL A 139 7.26 -2.35 5.31
N GLY A 140 6.96 -3.52 4.77
CA GLY A 140 5.79 -4.34 5.02
C GLY A 140 6.10 -5.49 5.98
N ASN A 141 5.06 -6.24 6.34
CA ASN A 141 5.10 -7.38 7.24
C ASN A 141 4.92 -8.69 6.48
N HIS A 142 5.80 -9.68 6.73
CA HIS A 142 5.73 -11.03 6.15
C HIS A 142 5.69 -12.11 7.24
N THR A 143 4.93 -11.86 8.31
CA THR A 143 4.81 -12.69 9.51
C THR A 143 6.08 -12.73 10.39
N MET A 144 5.98 -13.29 11.59
CA MET A 144 7.12 -13.45 12.50
C MET A 144 8.05 -14.59 12.04
N ASP A 145 7.48 -15.76 11.71
CA ASP A 145 8.21 -17.01 11.51
C ASP A 145 8.05 -17.63 10.12
N HIS A 146 7.51 -16.88 9.14
CA HIS A 146 7.24 -17.34 7.79
C HIS A 146 6.34 -18.59 7.73
N ARG A 147 5.21 -18.57 8.43
CA ARG A 147 4.23 -19.65 8.38
C ARG A 147 3.19 -19.44 7.31
N LEU A 148 2.79 -20.53 6.64
CA LEU A 148 1.69 -20.50 5.68
C LEU A 148 0.34 -20.39 6.39
N ALA A 149 -0.66 -19.80 5.74
CA ALA A 149 -1.98 -19.53 6.34
C ALA A 149 -2.67 -20.79 6.90
N HIS A 150 -2.47 -21.95 6.28
CA HIS A 150 -3.03 -23.22 6.78
C HIS A 150 -2.30 -23.80 8.02
N GLU A 151 -1.12 -23.26 8.36
CA GLU A 151 -0.33 -23.70 9.52
C GLU A 151 -0.67 -22.93 10.81
N VAL A 152 -1.47 -21.86 10.70
CA VAL A 152 -1.85 -21.00 11.83
C VAL A 152 -3.37 -21.01 12.03
N SER A 153 -3.82 -21.04 13.28
CA SER A 153 -5.24 -21.13 13.63
C SER A 153 -5.90 -19.78 13.88
N ASP A 154 -5.13 -18.71 14.06
CA ASP A 154 -5.59 -17.35 14.38
C ASP A 154 -5.61 -16.41 13.17
N GLY A 155 -5.46 -16.95 11.96
CA GLY A 155 -5.44 -16.17 10.72
C GLY A 155 -4.26 -15.18 10.69
N ASP A 156 -3.09 -15.60 11.14
CA ASP A 156 -1.84 -14.82 11.20
C ASP A 156 -1.86 -13.62 12.17
N TYR A 157 -2.91 -13.42 12.97
CA TYR A 157 -3.01 -12.23 13.82
C TYR A 157 -1.80 -12.04 14.72
N GLU A 158 -1.44 -13.05 15.51
CA GLU A 158 -0.29 -13.00 16.45
C GLU A 158 1.04 -12.92 15.71
N GLN A 159 1.18 -13.61 14.58
CA GLN A 159 2.37 -13.58 13.73
C GLN A 159 2.63 -12.18 13.19
N VAL A 160 1.58 -11.49 12.71
CA VAL A 160 1.67 -10.16 12.14
C VAL A 160 1.77 -9.09 13.24
N SER A 161 0.96 -9.17 14.29
CA SER A 161 0.97 -8.20 15.39
C SER A 161 2.32 -8.11 16.06
N SER A 162 2.90 -9.26 16.44
CA SER A 162 4.21 -9.31 17.08
C SER A 162 5.36 -8.85 16.17
N ASN A 163 5.29 -9.17 14.88
CA ASN A 163 6.27 -8.70 13.91
C ASN A 163 6.14 -7.18 13.64
N ASN A 164 4.93 -6.64 13.63
CA ASN A 164 4.73 -5.19 13.54
C ASN A 164 5.44 -4.44 14.68
N ASP A 165 5.30 -4.92 15.91
CA ASP A 165 5.93 -4.30 17.07
C ASP A 165 7.47 -4.43 17.02
N LEU A 166 7.95 -5.58 16.55
CA LEU A 166 9.38 -5.81 16.36
C LEU A 166 9.96 -4.85 15.31
N ILE A 167 9.37 -4.78 14.12
CA ILE A 167 9.82 -3.89 13.04
C ILE A 167 9.79 -2.44 13.52
N GLN A 168 8.71 -2.02 14.19
CA GLN A 168 8.60 -0.68 14.73
C GLN A 168 9.71 -0.36 15.73
N SER A 169 10.14 -1.33 16.54
CA SER A 169 11.23 -1.11 17.52
C SER A 169 12.57 -0.76 16.87
N TYR A 170 12.82 -1.23 15.64
CA TYR A 170 14.06 -0.95 14.89
C TYR A 170 13.94 0.24 13.94
N THR A 171 12.79 0.42 13.29
CA THR A 171 12.58 1.45 12.27
C THR A 171 11.99 2.75 12.83
N GLY A 172 11.30 2.67 13.98
CA GLY A 172 10.48 3.75 14.52
C GLY A 172 9.10 3.87 13.87
N GLN A 173 8.80 3.10 12.82
CA GLN A 173 7.53 3.13 12.09
C GLN A 173 6.89 1.73 12.05
N LYS A 174 5.59 1.66 12.34
CA LYS A 174 4.82 0.42 12.24
C LYS A 174 4.50 0.13 10.78
N PRO A 175 4.69 -1.12 10.29
CA PRO A 175 4.24 -1.52 8.96
C PRO A 175 2.75 -1.32 8.77
N THR A 176 2.36 -0.88 7.59
CA THR A 176 0.96 -0.68 7.19
C THR A 176 0.48 -1.68 6.13
N LEU A 177 1.40 -2.44 5.54
CA LEU A 177 1.14 -3.45 4.52
C LEU A 177 1.50 -4.84 5.03
N PHE A 178 0.70 -5.82 4.63
CA PHE A 178 0.95 -7.23 4.91
C PHE A 178 1.01 -8.03 3.61
N ARG A 179 1.97 -8.93 3.50
CA ARG A 179 1.99 -9.98 2.47
C ARG A 179 1.96 -11.35 3.14
N PRO A 180 0.96 -12.20 2.84
CA PRO A 180 0.92 -13.56 3.38
C PRO A 180 2.03 -14.42 2.75
N CYS A 181 2.60 -15.31 3.56
CA CYS A 181 3.66 -16.22 3.11
C CYS A 181 3.17 -17.11 1.96
N GLY A 182 3.97 -17.20 0.89
CA GLY A 182 3.60 -17.94 -0.32
C GLY A 182 2.36 -17.42 -1.04
N GLY A 183 1.87 -16.22 -0.70
CA GLY A 183 0.62 -15.66 -1.23
C GLY A 183 -0.64 -16.36 -0.69
N GLU A 184 -0.52 -17.25 0.28
CA GLU A 184 -1.64 -18.02 0.80
C GLU A 184 -2.46 -17.22 1.83
N TYR A 185 -3.75 -17.09 1.58
CA TYR A 185 -4.68 -16.44 2.50
C TYR A 185 -6.07 -17.08 2.45
N ASN A 186 -6.88 -16.81 3.47
CA ASN A 186 -8.27 -17.23 3.59
C ASN A 186 -9.08 -16.16 4.33
N ASP A 187 -10.37 -16.40 4.55
CA ASP A 187 -11.27 -15.47 5.24
C ASP A 187 -10.77 -15.09 6.64
N SER A 188 -10.13 -16.03 7.35
CA SER A 188 -9.57 -15.77 8.68
C SER A 188 -8.39 -14.81 8.64
N VAL A 189 -7.49 -14.96 7.67
CA VAL A 189 -6.36 -14.03 7.43
C VAL A 189 -6.89 -12.65 7.07
N GLN A 190 -7.87 -12.56 6.14
CA GLN A 190 -8.47 -11.27 5.77
C GLN A 190 -9.15 -10.58 6.97
N ALA A 191 -9.86 -11.35 7.82
CA ALA A 191 -10.49 -10.81 9.02
C ALA A 191 -9.44 -10.28 10.03
N SER A 192 -8.35 -11.02 10.24
CA SER A 192 -7.23 -10.61 11.09
C SER A 192 -6.56 -9.33 10.56
N MET A 193 -6.31 -9.25 9.26
CA MET A 193 -5.72 -8.07 8.64
C MET A 193 -6.65 -6.86 8.70
N LYS A 194 -7.96 -7.07 8.53
CA LYS A 194 -8.95 -6.01 8.74
C LYS A 194 -8.92 -5.49 10.18
N GLN A 195 -8.78 -6.36 11.17
CA GLN A 195 -8.66 -5.97 12.57
C GLN A 195 -7.36 -5.21 12.86
N LEU A 196 -6.25 -5.59 12.21
CA LEU A 196 -4.95 -4.93 12.33
C LEU A 196 -4.85 -3.63 11.51
N GLY A 197 -5.86 -3.32 10.68
CA GLY A 197 -5.87 -2.14 9.83
C GLY A 197 -4.95 -2.25 8.60
N MET A 198 -4.68 -3.47 8.11
CA MET A 198 -3.70 -3.73 7.05
C MET A 198 -4.37 -4.34 5.81
N PRO A 199 -4.08 -3.87 4.59
CA PRO A 199 -4.38 -4.55 3.34
C PRO A 199 -3.44 -5.76 3.13
N LEU A 200 -3.86 -6.70 2.28
CA LEU A 200 -3.05 -7.81 1.79
C LEU A 200 -2.50 -7.44 0.42
N ILE A 201 -1.17 -7.50 0.27
CA ILE A 201 -0.48 -7.18 -0.99
C ILE A 201 0.12 -8.47 -1.56
N LEU A 202 -0.39 -8.89 -2.71
CA LEU A 202 0.16 -9.97 -3.51
C LEU A 202 1.04 -9.40 -4.64
N TRP A 203 1.02 -10.00 -5.82
CA TRP A 203 1.77 -9.59 -7.01
C TRP A 203 1.05 -10.05 -8.28
N ASP A 204 1.35 -9.41 -9.37
CA ASP A 204 0.95 -9.80 -10.73
C ASP A 204 2.15 -10.30 -11.55
N VAL A 205 3.39 -10.03 -11.11
CA VAL A 205 4.60 -10.53 -11.74
C VAL A 205 5.42 -11.36 -10.75
N ASP A 206 5.61 -12.66 -11.02
CA ASP A 206 6.50 -13.55 -10.26
C ASP A 206 7.80 -13.77 -11.04
N THR A 207 8.92 -13.33 -10.48
CA THR A 207 10.24 -13.51 -11.12
C THR A 207 10.74 -14.94 -11.09
N LEU A 208 10.13 -15.81 -10.26
CA LEU A 208 10.56 -17.19 -10.02
C LEU A 208 12.04 -17.30 -9.60
N ASP A 209 12.57 -16.25 -8.97
CA ASP A 209 13.95 -16.16 -8.50
C ASP A 209 14.27 -17.24 -7.46
N TRP A 210 13.30 -17.56 -6.60
CA TRP A 210 13.36 -18.63 -5.62
C TRP A 210 13.57 -20.01 -6.24
N LYS A 211 13.16 -20.19 -7.50
CA LYS A 211 13.18 -21.45 -8.24
C LYS A 211 14.40 -21.59 -9.15
N TYR A 212 14.63 -20.59 -9.99
CA TYR A 212 15.66 -20.68 -11.04
C TYR A 212 17.04 -20.19 -10.59
N ARG A 213 17.12 -19.23 -9.68
CA ARG A 213 18.37 -18.70 -9.15
C ARG A 213 19.35 -18.25 -10.25
N ASP A 214 18.84 -17.60 -11.27
CA ASP A 214 19.57 -17.11 -12.44
C ASP A 214 19.26 -15.64 -12.70
N ALA A 215 20.29 -14.78 -12.74
CA ALA A 215 20.13 -13.35 -12.86
C ALA A 215 19.51 -12.91 -14.21
N ALA A 216 19.84 -13.61 -15.29
CA ALA A 216 19.26 -13.31 -16.60
C ALA A 216 17.77 -13.67 -16.64
N SER A 217 17.39 -14.80 -16.02
CA SER A 217 16.00 -15.21 -15.87
C SER A 217 15.21 -14.19 -15.03
N VAL A 218 15.72 -13.75 -13.88
CA VAL A 218 15.09 -12.72 -13.05
C VAL A 218 14.86 -11.44 -13.85
N LYS A 219 15.91 -10.93 -14.49
CA LYS A 219 15.81 -9.77 -15.37
C LYS A 219 14.72 -9.95 -16.42
N GLN A 220 14.70 -11.08 -17.11
CA GLN A 220 13.78 -11.31 -18.22
C GLN A 220 12.32 -11.35 -17.73
N HIS A 221 12.03 -12.02 -16.60
CA HIS A 221 10.67 -12.05 -16.04
C HIS A 221 10.19 -10.65 -15.66
N ILE A 222 11.06 -9.80 -15.09
CA ILE A 222 10.72 -8.41 -14.79
C ILE A 222 10.40 -7.64 -16.08
N LEU A 223 11.22 -7.79 -17.12
CA LEU A 223 11.00 -7.09 -18.40
C LEU A 223 9.72 -7.55 -19.10
N ASP A 224 9.45 -8.85 -19.11
CA ASP A 224 8.27 -9.44 -19.76
C ASP A 224 6.97 -9.06 -19.04
N GLY A 225 7.03 -8.94 -17.70
CA GLY A 225 5.87 -8.57 -16.88
C GLY A 225 5.73 -7.06 -16.64
N ALA A 226 6.67 -6.23 -17.12
CA ALA A 226 6.66 -4.80 -16.84
C ALA A 226 5.45 -4.08 -17.45
N GLN A 227 4.52 -3.65 -16.61
CA GLN A 227 3.37 -2.83 -16.94
C GLN A 227 3.26 -1.66 -15.97
N ASP A 228 2.61 -0.57 -16.42
CA ASP A 228 2.35 0.59 -15.56
C ASP A 228 1.30 0.25 -14.51
N GLY A 229 1.73 0.11 -13.27
CA GLY A 229 0.91 -0.33 -12.14
C GLY A 229 1.26 -1.72 -11.60
N ALA A 230 2.22 -2.43 -12.20
CA ALA A 230 2.60 -3.78 -11.80
C ALA A 230 3.28 -3.82 -10.42
N ILE A 231 3.03 -4.91 -9.68
CA ILE A 231 3.72 -5.29 -8.44
C ILE A 231 4.52 -6.57 -8.72
N VAL A 232 5.83 -6.53 -8.54
CA VAL A 232 6.75 -7.62 -8.82
C VAL A 232 7.19 -8.31 -7.54
N LEU A 233 7.10 -9.65 -7.51
CA LEU A 233 7.61 -10.49 -6.41
C LEU A 233 9.05 -10.90 -6.66
N GLU A 234 9.87 -10.69 -5.64
CA GLU A 234 11.30 -11.02 -5.61
C GLU A 234 11.72 -11.37 -4.17
N HIS A 235 12.94 -11.91 -4.01
CA HIS A 235 13.53 -12.21 -2.71
C HIS A 235 14.99 -11.73 -2.67
N ASP A 236 15.33 -10.80 -1.78
CA ASP A 236 16.71 -10.31 -1.61
C ASP A 236 17.66 -11.34 -0.96
N LEU A 237 17.19 -12.57 -0.86
CA LEU A 237 17.92 -13.72 -0.34
C LEU A 237 19.01 -14.24 -1.30
N TYR A 238 18.91 -13.92 -2.59
CA TYR A 238 19.78 -14.48 -3.62
C TYR A 238 20.59 -13.42 -4.32
N GLU A 239 21.87 -13.71 -4.57
CA GLU A 239 22.78 -12.83 -5.31
C GLU A 239 22.24 -12.58 -6.71
N THR A 240 21.77 -13.64 -7.37
CA THR A 240 21.20 -13.60 -8.71
C THR A 240 19.97 -12.71 -8.81
N THR A 241 19.17 -12.58 -7.73
CA THR A 241 18.05 -11.65 -7.70
C THR A 241 18.57 -10.21 -7.68
N VAL A 242 19.54 -9.90 -6.80
CA VAL A 242 20.11 -8.55 -6.73
C VAL A 242 20.68 -8.12 -8.09
N GLU A 243 21.46 -8.99 -8.73
CA GLU A 243 22.05 -8.72 -10.05
C GLU A 243 20.97 -8.53 -11.14
N GLY A 244 20.00 -9.45 -11.20
CA GLY A 244 18.93 -9.41 -12.20
C GLY A 244 18.03 -8.19 -12.08
N VAL A 245 17.63 -7.85 -10.86
CA VAL A 245 16.81 -6.68 -10.54
C VAL A 245 17.51 -5.39 -10.95
N LEU A 246 18.76 -5.19 -10.53
CA LEU A 246 19.48 -3.95 -10.84
C LEU A 246 19.69 -3.79 -12.35
N ALA A 247 19.91 -4.90 -13.07
CA ALA A 247 20.00 -4.88 -14.53
C ALA A 247 18.64 -4.61 -15.22
N ALA A 248 17.52 -5.07 -14.64
CA ALA A 248 16.19 -4.76 -15.15
C ALA A 248 15.83 -3.29 -14.94
N ILE A 249 16.16 -2.71 -13.77
CA ILE A 249 15.93 -1.30 -13.49
C ILE A 249 16.63 -0.43 -14.52
N ASP A 250 17.92 -0.71 -14.82
CA ASP A 250 18.71 0.06 -15.79
C ASP A 250 18.05 0.10 -17.18
N GLU A 251 17.43 -1.00 -17.61
CA GLU A 251 16.76 -1.09 -18.90
C GLU A 251 15.38 -0.44 -18.90
N LEU A 252 14.57 -0.68 -17.85
CA LEU A 252 13.23 -0.12 -17.77
C LEU A 252 13.23 1.40 -17.55
N GLN A 253 14.23 1.95 -16.87
CA GLN A 253 14.39 3.40 -16.76
C GLN A 253 14.60 4.07 -18.13
N GLN A 254 15.28 3.41 -19.06
CA GLN A 254 15.43 3.89 -20.43
C GLN A 254 14.11 3.86 -21.21
N GLN A 255 13.14 3.06 -20.75
CA GLN A 255 11.79 2.95 -21.32
C GLN A 255 10.77 3.86 -20.59
N GLY A 256 11.23 4.75 -19.70
CA GLY A 256 10.41 5.72 -18.99
C GLY A 256 9.78 5.20 -17.68
N TYR A 257 10.18 4.02 -17.19
CA TYR A 257 9.69 3.52 -15.90
C TYR A 257 10.40 4.20 -14.72
N ALA A 258 9.62 4.51 -13.69
CA ALA A 258 10.12 4.83 -12.36
C ALA A 258 9.69 3.73 -11.35
N PHE A 259 10.57 3.47 -10.40
CA PHE A 259 10.37 2.44 -9.38
C PHE A 259 9.96 3.09 -8.08
N VAL A 260 8.81 2.69 -7.54
CA VAL A 260 8.16 3.30 -6.39
C VAL A 260 7.75 2.23 -5.38
N THR A 261 7.42 2.62 -4.15
CA THR A 261 6.85 1.70 -3.17
C THR A 261 5.40 1.32 -3.54
N VAL A 262 4.86 0.26 -2.95
CA VAL A 262 3.46 -0.15 -3.16
C VAL A 262 2.50 0.97 -2.75
N SER A 263 2.74 1.64 -1.60
CA SER A 263 1.91 2.75 -1.15
C SER A 263 2.01 3.98 -2.08
N GLU A 264 3.20 4.27 -2.61
CA GLU A 264 3.39 5.32 -3.61
C GLU A 264 2.67 4.98 -4.91
N LEU A 265 2.77 3.73 -5.38
CA LEU A 265 2.09 3.24 -6.58
C LEU A 265 0.57 3.35 -6.45
N ALA A 266 0.00 2.85 -5.35
CA ALA A 266 -1.43 2.98 -5.07
C ALA A 266 -1.89 4.45 -5.10
N LYS A 267 -1.12 5.35 -4.48
CA LYS A 267 -1.41 6.79 -4.48
C LYS A 267 -1.35 7.40 -5.88
N ILE A 268 -0.35 7.06 -6.70
CA ILE A 268 -0.20 7.51 -8.09
C ILE A 268 -1.40 7.06 -8.92
N LYS A 269 -1.83 5.80 -8.73
CA LYS A 269 -2.99 5.21 -9.42
C LYS A 269 -4.34 5.62 -8.83
N GLY A 270 -4.37 6.43 -7.76
CA GLY A 270 -5.60 6.92 -7.12
C GLY A 270 -6.36 5.85 -6.35
N VAL A 271 -5.68 4.79 -5.92
CA VAL A 271 -6.24 3.68 -5.14
C VAL A 271 -6.06 3.93 -3.64
N THR A 272 -7.13 3.74 -2.88
CA THR A 272 -7.08 3.69 -1.41
C THR A 272 -6.98 2.23 -0.99
N LEU A 273 -5.94 1.90 -0.23
CA LEU A 273 -5.72 0.55 0.28
C LEU A 273 -6.60 0.31 1.51
N GLU A 274 -7.60 -0.55 1.38
CA GLU A 274 -8.56 -0.84 2.44
C GLU A 274 -8.13 -2.06 3.28
N PRO A 275 -8.26 -2.00 4.62
CA PRO A 275 -7.90 -3.10 5.51
C PRO A 275 -8.64 -4.41 5.19
N GLY A 276 -7.90 -5.51 5.11
CA GLY A 276 -8.43 -6.84 4.80
C GLY A 276 -8.72 -7.06 3.32
N GLN A 277 -8.55 -6.07 2.44
CA GLN A 277 -8.66 -6.24 0.99
C GLN A 277 -7.35 -6.75 0.39
N VAL A 278 -7.47 -7.47 -0.71
CA VAL A 278 -6.35 -8.08 -1.44
C VAL A 278 -6.08 -7.28 -2.70
N TYR A 279 -4.81 -6.99 -2.95
CA TYR A 279 -4.34 -6.27 -4.15
C TYR A 279 -3.21 -7.07 -4.79
N THR A 280 -3.31 -7.31 -6.09
CA THR A 280 -2.28 -7.99 -6.89
C THR A 280 -1.43 -7.02 -7.67
N GLY A 281 -2.01 -5.91 -8.12
CA GLY A 281 -1.42 -4.83 -8.87
C GLY A 281 -2.37 -3.65 -8.96
N PHE A 282 -1.99 -2.65 -9.73
CA PHE A 282 -2.78 -1.45 -10.03
C PHE A 282 -2.70 -1.11 -11.53
N THR A 283 -2.60 -2.14 -12.38
CA THR A 283 -2.64 -1.99 -13.83
C THR A 283 -4.05 -1.59 -14.29
N ASP A 284 -4.21 -1.20 -15.54
CA ASP A 284 -5.54 -0.90 -16.07
C ASP A 284 -6.47 -2.11 -16.01
N GLU A 285 -5.92 -3.34 -16.10
CA GLU A 285 -6.66 -4.58 -15.93
C GLU A 285 -7.13 -4.76 -14.48
N ASP A 286 -6.24 -4.60 -13.48
CA ASP A 286 -6.58 -4.71 -12.06
C ASP A 286 -7.66 -3.68 -11.65
N LEU A 287 -7.63 -2.51 -12.29
CA LEU A 287 -8.56 -1.41 -12.04
C LEU A 287 -9.86 -1.51 -12.86
N GLY A 288 -9.98 -2.53 -13.74
CA GLY A 288 -11.16 -2.73 -14.60
C GLY A 288 -11.34 -1.65 -15.67
N LEU A 289 -10.25 -0.99 -16.09
CA LEU A 289 -10.29 0.12 -17.04
C LEU A 289 -10.21 -0.33 -18.51
N THR A 290 -9.95 -1.61 -18.79
CA THR A 290 -9.71 -2.15 -20.15
C THR A 290 -10.97 -2.61 -20.87
N ALA A 291 -12.19 -2.57 -20.29
CA ALA A 291 -13.36 -3.28 -20.78
C ALA A 291 -14.31 -2.51 -21.72
N GLU A 292 -14.01 -1.30 -22.18
CA GLU A 292 -14.98 -0.53 -23.01
C GLU A 292 -14.58 -0.27 -24.48
N THR A 293 -13.44 -0.73 -24.98
CA THR A 293 -13.01 -0.42 -26.37
C THR A 293 -13.39 -1.47 -27.41
N ASP A 294 -13.75 -2.70 -27.04
CA ASP A 294 -14.05 -3.78 -28.00
C ASP A 294 -15.55 -4.00 -28.28
N ALA A 295 -16.44 -3.39 -27.51
CA ALA A 295 -17.89 -3.54 -27.71
C ALA A 295 -18.49 -2.56 -28.73
N ALA A 296 -17.76 -1.53 -29.13
CA ALA A 296 -18.24 -0.52 -30.09
C ALA A 296 -17.93 -0.83 -31.56
N ALA A 297 -17.07 -1.82 -31.84
CA ALA A 297 -16.63 -2.14 -33.22
C ALA A 297 -17.44 -3.26 -33.90
N SER A 298 -18.37 -3.93 -33.22
CA SER A 298 -19.10 -5.09 -33.76
C SER A 298 -20.58 -4.84 -34.12
N SER A 299 -21.09 -3.59 -34.10
CA SER A 299 -22.51 -3.30 -34.39
C SER A 299 -22.81 -2.59 -35.71
N GLU A 300 -21.85 -2.44 -36.60
CA GLU A 300 -22.11 -1.91 -37.96
C GLU A 300 -21.66 -2.85 -39.05
N SER A 301 -22.46 -3.86 -39.37
CA SER A 301 -22.64 -4.39 -40.75
C SER A 301 -23.60 -5.59 -40.79
N THR A 302 -24.90 -5.35 -40.72
CA THR A 302 -25.89 -6.18 -41.39
C THR A 302 -27.11 -5.35 -41.75
N ASP A 303 -27.07 -4.70 -42.88
CA ASP A 303 -28.30 -4.50 -43.66
C ASP A 303 -27.97 -4.38 -45.15
N SER A 304 -28.81 -5.05 -45.93
CA SER A 304 -28.97 -5.00 -47.38
C SER A 304 -28.43 -6.26 -48.07
N THR A 305 -29.22 -7.14 -48.64
CA THR A 305 -30.36 -7.05 -49.50
C THR A 305 -30.95 -8.42 -49.73
N ALA A 306 -32.25 -8.50 -49.66
CA ALA A 306 -33.03 -9.59 -50.22
C ALA A 306 -32.98 -9.52 -51.77
N ASN A 307 -32.95 -10.65 -52.46
CA ASN A 307 -34.01 -10.97 -53.44
C ASN A 307 -33.64 -12.16 -54.35
N THR A 308 -34.53 -13.13 -54.44
CA THR A 308 -35.16 -13.70 -55.65
C THR A 308 -34.62 -14.96 -56.28
N GLN A 309 -35.51 -15.94 -56.24
CA GLN A 309 -35.88 -16.98 -57.26
C GLN A 309 -34.99 -18.21 -57.41
N ALA A 310 -35.49 -19.38 -57.06
CA ALA A 310 -36.49 -20.24 -57.73
C ALA A 310 -35.88 -21.13 -58.84
N SER A 311 -36.33 -22.39 -58.74
CA SER A 311 -36.35 -23.45 -59.74
C SER A 311 -35.10 -24.33 -59.79
N ASP A 312 -35.16 -25.55 -59.60
CA ASP A 312 -35.96 -26.68 -60.12
C ASP A 312 -35.01 -27.81 -60.50
N SER A 313 -35.47 -28.99 -60.17
CA SER A 313 -35.27 -30.28 -60.85
C SER A 313 -33.99 -31.09 -60.74
N THR A 314 -34.26 -32.21 -60.15
CA THR A 314 -34.07 -33.63 -60.64
C THR A 314 -32.69 -34.27 -60.72
N SER A 315 -32.71 -35.41 -60.03
CA SER A 315 -32.24 -36.75 -60.48
C SER A 315 -30.74 -37.00 -60.63
N ASN A 316 -30.14 -37.77 -59.81
CA ASN A 316 -29.93 -39.22 -59.90
C ASN A 316 -29.25 -39.72 -58.62
#